data_8d3b5da9efd44d1d1c4b4ebefdfdb8b7
#
_entry.id   8d3b5da9efd44d1d1c4b4ebefdfdb8b7
#
_cell.length_a   1.000
_cell.length_b   1.000
_cell.length_c   1.000
_cell.angle_alpha   90.00
_cell.angle_beta   90.00
_cell.angle_gamma   90.00
#
_symmetry.space_group_name_H-M   'P 1'
#
loop_
_entity.id
_entity.type
_entity.pdbx_description
1 polymer ?
#
loop_
_entity_poly.entity_id
_entity_poly.type
_entity_poly.pdbx_seq_one_letter_code
_entity_poly.pdbx_strand_id
1 'polypeptide(L)'
;MAKKTSKPVLKPAEKTTAAPQKTAHPPARTPAAFEWPLWVACAAAFLLFITGVSHPLLAVDDHAATVNNEAVKNFPVLFHINLGMYAPVTWFVYGLAYKIQGGAVAGEKALWYHLFSVLLHTGSTALLYRILRMSQLPVWGSFIVALLFAIHPVQVESVSWVAGMSTPLYGFFMLGALFFYLRYA
;
A
#
# COMPACT_ATOMS: atom_id res chain seq x y z
N MET A 1 -43.79 -28.92 75.06
CA MET A 1 -43.11 -29.49 73.88
C MET A 1 -42.41 -28.39 73.13
N ALA A 2 -41.10 -28.23 73.30
CA ALA A 2 -40.30 -27.17 72.70
C ALA A 2 -39.51 -27.77 71.51
N LYS A 3 -39.73 -27.26 70.30
CA LYS A 3 -39.08 -27.70 69.06
C LYS A 3 -37.73 -27.02 68.92
N LYS A 4 -36.66 -27.77 69.07
CA LYS A 4 -35.27 -27.31 68.85
C LYS A 4 -35.04 -27.14 67.34
N THR A 5 -34.86 -25.91 66.88
CA THR A 5 -34.40 -25.59 65.51
C THR A 5 -32.87 -25.61 65.48
N SER A 6 -32.30 -26.57 64.79
CA SER A 6 -30.89 -26.66 64.53
C SER A 6 -30.48 -25.68 63.43
N LYS A 7 -29.48 -24.79 63.66
CA LYS A 7 -28.88 -23.93 62.72
C LYS A 7 -28.00 -24.71 61.71
N PRO A 8 -27.99 -24.42 60.43
CA PRO A 8 -27.08 -25.06 59.50
C PRO A 8 -25.64 -24.55 59.68
N VAL A 9 -24.72 -25.48 59.75
CA VAL A 9 -23.27 -25.25 59.83
C VAL A 9 -22.77 -24.86 58.44
N LEU A 10 -22.34 -23.62 58.29
CA LEU A 10 -21.65 -23.16 57.09
C LEU A 10 -20.26 -23.80 57.00
N LYS A 11 -20.03 -24.60 55.95
CA LYS A 11 -18.70 -25.10 55.61
C LYS A 11 -17.78 -23.95 55.21
N PRO A 12 -16.50 -23.93 55.63
CA PRO A 12 -15.54 -22.93 55.19
C PRO A 12 -15.30 -23.04 53.69
N ALA A 13 -15.30 -21.90 52.99
CA ALA A 13 -14.98 -21.81 51.58
C ALA A 13 -13.53 -22.30 51.33
N GLU A 14 -13.41 -23.31 50.52
CA GLU A 14 -12.14 -23.86 50.05
C GLU A 14 -11.48 -22.80 49.15
N LYS A 15 -10.36 -22.24 49.62
CA LYS A 15 -9.54 -21.32 48.82
C LYS A 15 -8.91 -22.08 47.65
N THR A 16 -9.55 -22.02 46.48
CA THR A 16 -8.94 -22.47 45.23
C THR A 16 -7.75 -21.57 44.94
N THR A 17 -6.56 -22.04 45.23
CA THR A 17 -5.30 -21.39 44.83
C THR A 17 -5.17 -21.56 43.32
N ALA A 18 -5.56 -20.54 42.57
CA ALA A 18 -5.32 -20.49 41.12
C ALA A 18 -3.79 -20.55 40.90
N ALA A 19 -3.34 -21.59 40.22
CA ALA A 19 -1.96 -21.69 39.78
C ALA A 19 -1.60 -20.48 38.89
N PRO A 20 -0.37 -19.92 39.02
CA PRO A 20 0.03 -18.79 38.22
C PRO A 20 -0.05 -19.17 36.74
N GLN A 21 -0.91 -18.47 36.00
CA GLN A 21 -0.94 -18.57 34.53
C GLN A 21 0.45 -18.20 34.00
N LYS A 22 1.13 -19.19 33.44
CA LYS A 22 2.34 -18.99 32.69
C LYS A 22 2.01 -18.00 31.55
N THR A 23 2.44 -16.77 31.68
CA THR A 23 2.39 -15.78 30.58
C THR A 23 3.16 -16.40 29.42
N ALA A 24 2.44 -16.85 28.40
CA ALA A 24 3.04 -17.33 27.19
C ALA A 24 3.81 -16.15 26.57
N HIS A 25 5.13 -16.20 26.61
CA HIS A 25 5.95 -15.26 25.86
C HIS A 25 5.52 -15.36 24.39
N PRO A 26 5.30 -14.22 23.71
CA PRO A 26 5.05 -14.26 22.29
C PRO A 26 6.22 -15.00 21.61
N PRO A 27 5.93 -15.89 20.64
CA PRO A 27 6.96 -16.67 19.98
C PRO A 27 8.03 -15.72 19.44
N ALA A 28 9.30 -16.02 19.70
CA ALA A 28 10.43 -15.26 19.19
C ALA A 28 10.23 -15.08 17.68
N ARG A 29 10.28 -13.81 17.22
CA ARG A 29 10.19 -13.49 15.79
C ARG A 29 11.37 -14.18 15.11
N THR A 30 11.12 -15.28 14.43
CA THR A 30 12.10 -15.87 13.52
C THR A 30 12.57 -14.79 12.55
N PRO A 31 13.89 -14.66 12.31
CA PRO A 31 14.38 -13.73 11.30
C PRO A 31 13.63 -13.99 10.00
N ALA A 32 13.17 -12.92 9.36
CA ALA A 32 12.37 -13.02 8.13
C ALA A 32 13.18 -13.81 7.10
N ALA A 33 12.78 -15.06 6.86
CA ALA A 33 13.37 -15.85 5.80
C ALA A 33 13.22 -15.07 4.48
N PHE A 34 14.24 -15.12 3.63
CA PHE A 34 14.21 -14.47 2.32
C PHE A 34 12.98 -14.96 1.54
N GLU A 35 11.99 -14.09 1.37
CA GLU A 35 10.74 -14.41 0.71
C GLU A 35 10.87 -14.16 -0.80
N TRP A 36 11.56 -15.04 -1.52
CA TRP A 36 11.74 -14.95 -2.97
C TRP A 36 10.41 -14.75 -3.74
N PRO A 37 9.21 -15.27 -3.31
CA PRO A 37 7.98 -15.02 -4.04
C PRO A 37 7.57 -13.55 -4.08
N LEU A 38 7.87 -12.78 -3.02
CA LEU A 38 7.68 -11.33 -3.01
C LEU A 38 8.45 -10.68 -4.16
N TRP A 39 9.73 -11.02 -4.30
CA TRP A 39 10.60 -10.42 -5.32
C TRP A 39 10.18 -10.81 -6.73
N VAL A 40 9.67 -12.03 -6.93
CA VAL A 40 9.12 -12.47 -8.21
C VAL A 40 7.86 -11.67 -8.56
N ALA A 41 6.93 -11.47 -7.62
CA ALA A 41 5.75 -10.65 -7.85
C ALA A 41 6.10 -9.18 -8.15
N CYS A 42 7.06 -8.60 -7.41
CA CYS A 42 7.54 -7.24 -7.68
C CYS A 42 8.25 -7.13 -9.04
N ALA A 43 9.08 -8.12 -9.39
CA ALA A 43 9.74 -8.16 -10.69
C ALA A 43 8.72 -8.29 -11.83
N ALA A 44 7.67 -9.10 -11.68
CA ALA A 44 6.60 -9.21 -12.65
C ALA A 44 5.88 -7.87 -12.86
N ALA A 45 5.50 -7.17 -11.76
CA ALA A 45 4.91 -5.84 -11.83
C ALA A 45 5.82 -4.85 -12.56
N PHE A 46 7.09 -4.79 -12.17
CA PHE A 46 8.06 -3.85 -12.73
C PHE A 46 8.33 -4.14 -14.20
N LEU A 47 8.68 -5.38 -14.55
CA LEU A 47 9.07 -5.76 -15.91
C LEU A 47 7.91 -5.66 -16.90
N LEU A 48 6.68 -5.94 -16.47
CA LEU A 48 5.51 -5.80 -17.32
C LEU A 48 5.28 -4.34 -17.74
N PHE A 49 5.39 -3.41 -16.81
CA PHE A 49 5.02 -2.00 -17.04
C PHE A 49 6.21 -1.11 -17.43
N ILE A 50 7.46 -1.52 -17.17
CA ILE A 50 8.64 -0.71 -17.54
C ILE A 50 8.77 -0.53 -19.05
N THR A 51 8.23 -1.45 -19.85
CA THR A 51 8.20 -1.34 -21.31
C THR A 51 7.39 -0.13 -21.80
N GLY A 52 6.38 0.31 -21.03
CA GLY A 52 5.56 1.47 -21.33
C GLY A 52 6.21 2.82 -21.01
N VAL A 53 7.33 2.84 -20.30
CA VAL A 53 7.99 4.07 -19.82
C VAL A 53 8.51 4.96 -20.97
N SER A 54 8.78 4.36 -22.13
CA SER A 54 9.24 5.08 -23.33
C SER A 54 8.09 5.69 -24.16
N HIS A 55 6.83 5.42 -23.82
CA HIS A 55 5.69 5.95 -24.54
C HIS A 55 5.54 7.46 -24.32
N PRO A 56 5.10 8.20 -25.33
CA PRO A 56 4.83 9.63 -25.21
C PRO A 56 3.58 9.88 -24.34
N LEU A 57 3.39 11.15 -23.95
CA LEU A 57 2.15 11.60 -23.33
C LEU A 57 0.98 11.42 -24.29
N LEU A 58 -0.14 10.91 -23.80
CA LEU A 58 -1.38 10.84 -24.57
C LEU A 58 -2.00 12.23 -24.71
N ALA A 59 -2.57 12.51 -25.91
CA ALA A 59 -3.04 13.85 -26.26
C ALA A 59 -4.26 14.34 -25.47
N VAL A 60 -5.00 13.46 -24.78
CA VAL A 60 -6.28 13.81 -24.16
C VAL A 60 -6.05 14.62 -22.88
N ASP A 61 -5.62 13.98 -21.81
CA ASP A 61 -5.56 14.60 -20.48
C ASP A 61 -4.12 14.74 -19.94
N ASP A 62 -3.15 13.99 -20.50
CA ASP A 62 -1.79 13.97 -19.97
C ASP A 62 -1.13 15.35 -20.02
N HIS A 63 -1.32 16.09 -21.13
CA HIS A 63 -0.80 17.44 -21.26
C HIS A 63 -1.45 18.41 -20.28
N ALA A 64 -2.77 18.27 -20.07
CA ALA A 64 -3.50 19.11 -19.13
C ALA A 64 -3.14 18.77 -17.67
N ALA A 65 -2.88 17.51 -17.38
CA ALA A 65 -2.47 17.07 -16.03
C ALA A 65 -1.01 17.44 -15.71
N THR A 66 -0.14 17.50 -16.71
CA THR A 66 1.30 17.69 -16.53
C THR A 66 1.79 19.04 -17.05
N VAL A 67 2.12 19.12 -18.33
CA VAL A 67 2.83 20.26 -18.94
C VAL A 67 2.04 21.54 -19.02
N ASN A 68 0.72 21.48 -19.09
CA ASN A 68 -0.16 22.63 -19.09
C ASN A 68 -0.68 22.96 -17.68
N ASN A 69 -0.25 22.22 -16.66
CA ASN A 69 -0.65 22.42 -15.28
C ASN A 69 0.30 23.41 -14.58
N GLU A 70 -0.21 24.58 -14.21
CA GLU A 70 0.58 25.62 -13.52
C GLU A 70 1.09 25.15 -12.15
N ALA A 71 0.38 24.26 -11.47
CA ALA A 71 0.87 23.67 -10.20
C ALA A 71 2.12 22.80 -10.40
N VAL A 72 2.23 22.16 -11.56
CA VAL A 72 3.39 21.33 -11.93
C VAL A 72 4.57 22.21 -12.32
N LYS A 73 4.35 23.26 -13.09
CA LYS A 73 5.39 24.19 -13.54
C LYS A 73 5.97 25.01 -12.39
N ASN A 74 5.09 25.55 -11.55
CA ASN A 74 5.45 26.44 -10.45
C ASN A 74 5.64 25.68 -9.13
N PHE A 75 6.13 24.48 -9.20
CA PHE A 75 6.41 23.62 -8.07
C PHE A 75 7.19 24.31 -6.94
N PRO A 76 6.81 24.13 -5.66
CA PRO A 76 5.68 23.31 -5.18
C PRO A 76 4.41 24.14 -4.94
N VAL A 77 3.42 24.08 -5.81
CA VAL A 77 2.11 24.68 -5.58
C VAL A 77 1.12 23.62 -5.12
N LEU A 78 0.84 23.57 -3.82
CA LEU A 78 0.00 22.54 -3.22
C LEU A 78 -1.50 22.90 -3.24
N PHE A 79 -1.85 24.19 -3.40
CA PHE A 79 -3.23 24.69 -3.32
C PHE A 79 -3.74 25.10 -4.71
N HIS A 80 -3.75 24.14 -5.64
CA HIS A 80 -4.22 24.38 -7.01
C HIS A 80 -5.28 23.35 -7.39
N ILE A 81 -6.33 23.84 -8.06
CA ILE A 81 -7.37 22.98 -8.65
C ILE A 81 -7.07 22.91 -10.14
N ASN A 82 -6.90 21.71 -10.66
CA ASN A 82 -6.71 21.45 -12.08
C ASN A 82 -7.66 20.35 -12.55
N LEU A 83 -8.22 20.47 -13.74
CA LEU A 83 -9.22 19.55 -14.28
C LEU A 83 -10.41 19.30 -13.31
N GLY A 84 -10.79 20.31 -12.52
CA GLY A 84 -11.84 20.22 -11.52
C GLY A 84 -11.48 19.37 -10.28
N MET A 85 -10.23 18.96 -10.13
CA MET A 85 -9.77 18.13 -9.03
C MET A 85 -8.77 18.87 -8.13
N TYR A 86 -8.84 18.57 -6.82
CA TYR A 86 -7.85 18.96 -5.84
C TYR A 86 -7.04 17.73 -5.44
N ALA A 87 -5.84 17.58 -6.00
CA ALA A 87 -4.98 16.42 -5.78
C ALA A 87 -3.53 16.84 -5.48
N PRO A 88 -3.27 17.47 -4.32
CA PRO A 88 -1.98 18.11 -4.02
C PRO A 88 -0.81 17.13 -4.07
N VAL A 89 -0.98 15.90 -3.59
CA VAL A 89 0.10 14.90 -3.63
C VAL A 89 0.41 14.46 -5.06
N THR A 90 -0.61 14.34 -5.90
CA THR A 90 -0.42 14.02 -7.32
C THR A 90 0.31 15.15 -8.04
N TRP A 91 -0.10 16.42 -7.81
CA TRP A 91 0.59 17.59 -8.38
C TRP A 91 2.03 17.70 -7.89
N PHE A 92 2.29 17.35 -6.63
CA PHE A 92 3.64 17.29 -6.11
C PHE A 92 4.50 16.25 -6.87
N VAL A 93 4.00 15.04 -7.08
CA VAL A 93 4.73 13.99 -7.80
C VAL A 93 4.96 14.38 -9.26
N TYR A 94 3.95 14.97 -9.92
CA TYR A 94 4.13 15.48 -11.28
C TYR A 94 5.14 16.62 -11.34
N GLY A 95 5.11 17.56 -10.40
CA GLY A 95 6.06 18.65 -10.31
C GLY A 95 7.49 18.16 -10.10
N LEU A 96 7.66 17.12 -9.29
CA LEU A 96 8.95 16.46 -9.09
C LEU A 96 9.45 15.81 -10.39
N ALA A 97 8.59 15.06 -11.09
CA ALA A 97 8.93 14.46 -12.38
C ALA A 97 9.31 15.53 -13.42
N TYR A 98 8.53 16.62 -13.49
CA TYR A 98 8.80 17.75 -14.38
C TYR A 98 10.15 18.38 -14.11
N LYS A 99 10.51 18.62 -12.86
CA LYS A 99 11.81 19.17 -12.44
C LYS A 99 12.98 18.24 -12.78
N ILE A 100 12.84 16.93 -12.49
CA ILE A 100 13.87 15.95 -12.81
C ILE A 100 14.12 15.86 -14.33
N GLN A 101 13.08 16.06 -15.15
CA GLN A 101 13.20 16.12 -16.62
C GLN A 101 13.89 17.38 -17.13
N GLY A 102 14.19 18.35 -16.27
CA GLY A 102 14.82 19.61 -16.68
C GLY A 102 13.82 20.73 -17.02
N GLY A 103 12.56 20.63 -16.60
CA GLY A 103 11.56 21.70 -16.76
C GLY A 103 11.06 21.90 -18.18
N ALA A 104 11.55 21.13 -19.12
CA ALA A 104 11.15 21.21 -20.51
C ALA A 104 10.44 19.91 -20.92
N VAL A 105 9.23 20.05 -21.45
CA VAL A 105 8.61 18.98 -22.22
C VAL A 105 9.02 19.19 -23.67
N ALA A 106 10.33 19.25 -23.89
CA ALA A 106 10.87 19.21 -25.23
C ALA A 106 10.71 17.77 -25.73
N GLY A 107 9.70 17.56 -26.58
CA GLY A 107 9.51 16.33 -27.33
C GLY A 107 9.08 15.16 -26.45
N GLU A 108 7.88 15.23 -25.88
CA GLU A 108 7.08 14.04 -25.51
C GLU A 108 7.69 13.02 -24.51
N LYS A 109 8.73 13.39 -23.77
CA LYS A 109 9.35 12.45 -22.82
C LYS A 109 8.52 12.35 -21.54
N ALA A 110 7.73 11.29 -21.44
CA ALA A 110 6.94 10.96 -20.25
C ALA A 110 7.67 10.04 -19.25
N LEU A 111 8.98 9.80 -19.47
CA LEU A 111 9.79 8.82 -18.75
C LEU A 111 9.55 8.84 -17.22
N TRP A 112 9.74 9.98 -16.59
CA TRP A 112 9.66 10.10 -15.14
C TRP A 112 8.22 9.97 -14.61
N TYR A 113 7.24 10.43 -15.37
CA TYR A 113 5.83 10.25 -15.01
C TYR A 113 5.46 8.76 -15.00
N HIS A 114 5.77 8.02 -16.06
CA HIS A 114 5.53 6.59 -16.13
C HIS A 114 6.34 5.81 -15.08
N LEU A 115 7.62 6.19 -14.89
CA LEU A 115 8.46 5.52 -13.91
C LEU A 115 7.89 5.62 -12.49
N PHE A 116 7.37 6.78 -12.09
CA PHE A 116 6.71 6.93 -10.80
C PHE A 116 5.48 6.03 -10.68
N SER A 117 4.64 5.93 -11.69
CA SER A 117 3.48 5.03 -11.69
C SER A 117 3.91 3.55 -11.54
N VAL A 118 4.93 3.13 -12.28
CA VAL A 118 5.48 1.76 -12.21
C VAL A 118 6.05 1.47 -10.81
N LEU A 119 6.78 2.40 -10.22
CA LEU A 119 7.33 2.24 -8.87
C LEU A 119 6.23 2.18 -7.80
N LEU A 120 5.21 3.01 -7.91
CA LEU A 120 4.04 3.00 -7.01
C LEU A 120 3.29 1.67 -7.11
N HIS A 121 3.07 1.15 -8.31
CA HIS A 121 2.40 -0.13 -8.52
C HIS A 121 3.24 -1.31 -7.98
N THR A 122 4.55 -1.30 -8.24
CA THR A 122 5.48 -2.30 -7.69
C THR A 122 5.50 -2.26 -6.17
N GLY A 123 5.55 -1.06 -5.59
CA GLY A 123 5.47 -0.86 -4.14
C GLY A 123 4.14 -1.33 -3.55
N SER A 124 3.02 -1.08 -4.25
CA SER A 124 1.68 -1.57 -3.87
C SER A 124 1.63 -3.09 -3.88
N THR A 125 2.24 -3.74 -4.87
CA THR A 125 2.37 -5.21 -4.95
C THR A 125 3.14 -5.75 -3.74
N ALA A 126 4.24 -5.11 -3.36
CA ALA A 126 5.02 -5.50 -2.19
C ALA A 126 4.23 -5.33 -0.89
N LEU A 127 3.54 -4.21 -0.73
CA LEU A 127 2.70 -3.95 0.45
C LEU A 127 1.56 -4.95 0.55
N LEU A 128 0.86 -5.24 -0.55
CA LEU A 128 -0.21 -6.22 -0.60
C LEU A 128 0.29 -7.60 -0.16
N TYR A 129 1.39 -8.08 -0.74
CA TYR A 129 2.00 -9.34 -0.31
C TYR A 129 2.28 -9.37 1.19
N ARG A 130 2.91 -8.31 1.73
CA ARG A 130 3.24 -8.20 3.15
C ARG A 130 2.01 -8.21 4.05
N ILE A 131 0.95 -7.49 3.66
CA ILE A 131 -0.34 -7.47 4.38
C ILE A 131 -0.94 -8.88 4.42
N LEU A 132 -0.97 -9.59 3.30
CA LEU A 132 -1.49 -10.95 3.23
C LEU A 132 -0.69 -11.91 4.13
N ARG A 133 0.64 -11.76 4.18
CA ARG A 133 1.50 -12.53 5.08
C ARG A 133 1.21 -12.22 6.56
N MET A 134 0.98 -10.95 6.90
CA MET A 134 0.59 -10.54 8.26
C MET A 134 -0.79 -11.09 8.64
N SER A 135 -1.70 -11.23 7.70
CA SER A 135 -3.01 -11.86 7.87
C SER A 135 -2.95 -13.39 7.88
N GLN A 136 -1.76 -13.96 8.07
CA GLN A 136 -1.49 -15.40 8.20
C GLN A 136 -1.82 -16.25 6.94
N LEU A 137 -1.98 -15.64 5.79
CA LEU A 137 -2.09 -16.40 4.56
C LEU A 137 -0.76 -17.16 4.29
N PRO A 138 -0.85 -18.41 3.77
CA PRO A 138 0.35 -19.15 3.39
C PRO A 138 1.13 -18.41 2.31
N VAL A 139 2.44 -18.66 2.24
CA VAL A 139 3.36 -18.00 1.28
C VAL A 139 2.83 -18.05 -0.15
N TRP A 140 2.39 -19.22 -0.59
CA TRP A 140 1.87 -19.43 -1.94
C TRP A 140 0.55 -18.70 -2.19
N GLY A 141 -0.37 -18.66 -1.22
CA GLY A 141 -1.61 -17.90 -1.33
C GLY A 141 -1.34 -16.40 -1.45
N SER A 142 -0.44 -15.87 -0.62
CA SER A 142 -0.02 -14.46 -0.69
C SER A 142 0.66 -14.14 -2.01
N PHE A 143 1.50 -15.05 -2.52
CA PHE A 143 2.16 -14.90 -3.81
C PHE A 143 1.18 -14.84 -4.98
N ILE A 144 0.24 -15.80 -5.04
CA ILE A 144 -0.75 -15.86 -6.13
C ILE A 144 -1.60 -14.57 -6.16
N VAL A 145 -2.09 -14.12 -5.00
CA VAL A 145 -2.90 -12.90 -4.93
C VAL A 145 -2.09 -11.67 -5.33
N ALA A 146 -0.86 -11.54 -4.84
CA ALA A 146 0.01 -10.42 -5.19
C ALA A 146 0.42 -10.45 -6.68
N LEU A 147 0.67 -11.62 -7.23
CA LEU A 147 1.00 -11.79 -8.65
C LEU A 147 -0.20 -11.44 -9.53
N LEU A 148 -1.41 -11.92 -9.19
CA LEU A 148 -2.63 -11.56 -9.92
C LEU A 148 -2.87 -10.03 -9.88
N PHE A 149 -2.66 -9.38 -8.74
CA PHE A 149 -2.73 -7.92 -8.64
C PHE A 149 -1.69 -7.26 -9.53
N ALA A 150 -0.45 -7.77 -9.52
CA ALA A 150 0.69 -7.21 -10.27
C ALA A 150 0.47 -7.19 -11.77
N ILE A 151 -0.11 -8.27 -12.33
CA ILE A 151 -0.24 -8.47 -13.78
C ILE A 151 -1.68 -8.30 -14.31
N HIS A 152 -2.63 -7.92 -13.44
CA HIS A 152 -4.02 -7.84 -13.84
C HIS A 152 -4.24 -6.78 -14.94
N PRO A 153 -4.96 -7.08 -16.01
CA PRO A 153 -5.16 -6.14 -17.13
C PRO A 153 -5.78 -4.79 -16.72
N VAL A 154 -6.57 -4.76 -15.66
CA VAL A 154 -7.18 -3.52 -15.13
C VAL A 154 -6.13 -2.51 -14.66
N GLN A 155 -4.93 -2.97 -14.33
CA GLN A 155 -3.84 -2.09 -13.90
C GLN A 155 -3.19 -1.31 -15.06
N VAL A 156 -3.42 -1.75 -16.31
CA VAL A 156 -2.83 -1.09 -17.48
C VAL A 156 -3.25 0.38 -17.55
N GLU A 157 -4.54 0.66 -17.40
CA GLU A 157 -5.05 2.03 -17.39
C GLU A 157 -4.40 2.85 -16.28
N SER A 158 -4.41 2.34 -15.05
CA SER A 158 -3.91 3.06 -13.88
C SER A 158 -2.39 3.31 -13.91
N VAL A 159 -1.61 2.38 -14.49
CA VAL A 159 -0.14 2.43 -14.43
C VAL A 159 0.46 3.05 -15.68
N SER A 160 -0.13 2.79 -16.86
CA SER A 160 0.42 3.25 -18.13
C SER A 160 -0.11 4.62 -18.56
N TRP A 161 -1.27 5.05 -18.05
CA TRP A 161 -1.82 6.37 -18.35
C TRP A 161 -1.30 7.40 -17.34
N VAL A 162 -0.60 8.42 -17.82
CA VAL A 162 0.03 9.42 -16.95
C VAL A 162 -1.00 10.20 -16.13
N ALA A 163 -2.08 10.68 -16.76
CA ALA A 163 -3.15 11.39 -16.03
C ALA A 163 -3.85 10.53 -14.98
N GLY A 164 -3.76 9.20 -15.11
CA GLY A 164 -4.28 8.21 -14.16
C GLY A 164 -3.41 7.97 -12.92
N MET A 165 -2.23 8.60 -12.80
CA MET A 165 -1.27 8.39 -11.69
C MET A 165 -1.86 8.55 -10.28
N SER A 166 -2.91 9.34 -10.13
CA SER A 166 -3.61 9.47 -8.84
C SER A 166 -4.08 8.12 -8.29
N THR A 167 -4.50 7.19 -9.16
CA THR A 167 -5.01 5.86 -8.76
C THR A 167 -3.93 4.99 -8.10
N PRO A 168 -2.76 4.71 -8.71
CA PRO A 168 -1.69 3.95 -8.05
C PRO A 168 -1.14 4.69 -6.83
N LEU A 169 -1.17 6.02 -6.81
CA LEU A 169 -0.74 6.81 -5.67
C LEU A 169 -1.65 6.59 -4.46
N TYR A 170 -2.98 6.68 -4.63
CA TYR A 170 -3.95 6.39 -3.55
C TYR A 170 -3.85 4.95 -3.08
N GLY A 171 -3.77 4.01 -4.01
CA GLY A 171 -3.60 2.59 -3.70
C GLY A 171 -2.37 2.32 -2.86
N PHE A 172 -1.24 2.91 -3.23
CA PHE A 172 0.02 2.76 -2.49
C PHE A 172 -0.09 3.30 -1.05
N PHE A 173 -0.61 4.52 -0.87
CA PHE A 173 -0.76 5.09 0.47
C PHE A 173 -1.81 4.38 1.31
N MET A 174 -2.92 3.94 0.71
CA MET A 174 -3.94 3.15 1.41
C MET A 174 -3.37 1.81 1.91
N LEU A 175 -2.67 1.08 1.05
CA LEU A 175 -1.99 -0.17 1.45
C LEU A 175 -0.89 0.10 2.47
N GLY A 176 -0.15 1.19 2.34
CA GLY A 176 0.85 1.61 3.32
C GLY A 176 0.23 1.88 4.68
N ALA A 177 -0.86 2.63 4.75
CA ALA A 177 -1.59 2.91 5.99
C ALA A 177 -2.09 1.61 6.64
N LEU A 178 -2.68 0.70 5.85
CA LEU A 178 -3.14 -0.60 6.33
C LEU A 178 -1.97 -1.46 6.85
N PHE A 179 -0.84 -1.47 6.13
CA PHE A 179 0.35 -2.21 6.56
C PHE A 179 0.87 -1.72 7.92
N PHE A 180 0.99 -0.41 8.09
CA PHE A 180 1.44 0.15 9.36
C PHE A 180 0.42 -0.06 10.48
N TYR A 181 -0.86 0.09 10.19
CA TYR A 181 -1.92 -0.23 11.16
C TYR A 181 -1.79 -1.67 11.66
N LEU A 182 -1.74 -2.66 10.76
CA LEU A 182 -1.62 -4.07 11.13
C LEU A 182 -0.30 -4.42 11.84
N ARG A 183 0.73 -3.61 11.64
CA ARG A 183 2.03 -3.83 12.29
C ARG A 183 2.06 -3.35 13.74
N TYR A 184 1.26 -2.36 14.08
CA TYR A 184 1.27 -1.70 15.39
C TYR A 184 -0.03 -1.91 16.19
N ALA A 185 -1.08 -2.46 15.60
CA ALA A 185 -2.28 -2.90 16.30
C ALA A 185 -2.07 -4.25 16.98
#